data_c37b5c091ed59a622a60b2b8db9ce297
#
_entry.id   c37b5c091ed59a622a60b2b8db9ce297
#
_cell.length_a   1.000
_cell.length_b   1.000
_cell.length_c   1.000
_cell.angle_alpha   90.00
_cell.angle_beta   90.00
_cell.angle_gamma   90.00
#
_symmetry.space_group_name_H-M   'P 1'
#
loop_
_entity.id
_entity.type
_entity.pdbx_description
1 polymer ?
#
loop_
_entity_poly.entity_id
_entity_poly.type
_entity_poly.pdbx_seq_one_letter_code
_entity_poly.pdbx_strand_id
1 'polypeptide(L)'
;MSTILEVSGVSKAFGSLKVIDDFDFELAEGEALGIIGPNGAGKSTLFNLITGSLKPNSGSIRFEGVDITQFPAYRRCRLGIGRSYQIPHPFKGMTVFENLLVGAAFGKNQSEVQSYDACARILDLTGLLEKSNVLAGQLTLLERKRLELARALATSPRALLLDEIAGGLTEPEIQELIETISFIRSENISVIWIEHIVHALMSVVDRLIVINFGKKLEDGDPETVIKSPEVQEVYLGIGIE
;
A
#
# COMPACT_ATOMS: atom_id res chain seq x y z
N MET A 1 -2.47 3.79 21.18
CA MET A 1 -2.69 2.80 20.12
C MET A 1 -1.49 1.88 20.07
N SER A 2 -1.67 0.60 19.78
CA SER A 2 -0.53 -0.35 19.63
C SER A 2 0.14 -0.14 18.29
N THR A 3 1.47 -0.28 18.23
CA THR A 3 2.24 -0.23 16.97
C THR A 3 2.11 -1.57 16.24
N ILE A 4 1.62 -1.55 14.99
CA ILE A 4 1.51 -2.76 14.16
C ILE A 4 2.76 -2.98 13.30
N LEU A 5 3.36 -1.89 12.78
CA LEU A 5 4.59 -1.94 11.99
C LEU A 5 5.60 -0.92 12.52
N GLU A 6 6.83 -1.36 12.71
CA GLU A 6 7.97 -0.54 13.12
C GLU A 6 9.09 -0.70 12.11
N VAL A 7 9.60 0.40 11.60
CA VAL A 7 10.75 0.48 10.70
C VAL A 7 11.80 1.33 11.40
N SER A 8 12.97 0.76 11.71
CA SER A 8 13.99 1.39 12.54
C SER A 8 15.36 1.39 11.87
N GLY A 9 15.91 2.57 11.57
CA GLY A 9 17.24 2.78 11.01
C GLY A 9 17.46 2.09 9.66
N VAL A 10 16.39 1.90 8.87
CA VAL A 10 16.47 1.12 7.64
C VAL A 10 17.21 1.88 6.57
N SER A 11 18.25 1.24 6.00
CA SER A 11 18.98 1.79 4.86
C SER A 11 19.06 0.78 3.71
N LYS A 12 19.05 1.29 2.47
CA LYS A 12 19.20 0.51 1.24
C LYS A 12 20.00 1.26 0.20
N ALA A 13 21.04 0.60 -0.31
CA ALA A 13 21.84 1.08 -1.43
C ALA A 13 21.83 0.07 -2.59
N PHE A 14 21.96 0.57 -3.81
CA PHE A 14 22.20 -0.19 -5.03
C PHE A 14 23.54 0.29 -5.63
N GLY A 15 24.59 -0.51 -5.45
CA GLY A 15 25.95 -0.07 -5.73
C GLY A 15 26.32 1.10 -4.82
N SER A 16 26.74 2.22 -5.39
CA SER A 16 27.07 3.46 -4.66
C SER A 16 25.86 4.35 -4.37
N LEU A 17 24.71 4.08 -4.99
CA LEU A 17 23.51 4.91 -4.82
C LEU A 17 22.73 4.48 -3.57
N LYS A 18 22.71 5.31 -2.54
CA LYS A 18 21.89 5.14 -1.34
C LYS A 18 20.48 5.66 -1.63
N VAL A 19 19.49 4.75 -1.69
CA VAL A 19 18.11 5.07 -2.07
C VAL A 19 17.22 5.24 -0.86
N ILE A 20 17.51 4.55 0.25
CA ILE A 20 16.91 4.75 1.57
C ILE A 20 18.06 4.94 2.55
N ASP A 21 17.98 5.97 3.36
CA ASP A 21 19.05 6.39 4.26
C ASP A 21 18.53 6.64 5.67
N ASP A 22 18.79 5.68 6.57
CA ASP A 22 18.46 5.77 7.99
C ASP A 22 17.00 6.15 8.25
N PHE A 23 16.08 5.37 7.68
CA PHE A 23 14.65 5.68 7.64
C PHE A 23 13.92 5.01 8.80
N ASP A 24 13.22 5.83 9.58
CA ASP A 24 12.46 5.41 10.77
C ASP A 24 11.01 5.85 10.66
N PHE A 25 10.07 4.96 10.95
CA PHE A 25 8.67 5.30 11.25
C PHE A 25 7.95 4.13 11.91
N GLU A 26 6.84 4.44 12.54
CA GLU A 26 5.90 3.47 13.09
C GLU A 26 4.53 3.65 12.43
N LEU A 27 3.77 2.57 12.34
CA LEU A 27 2.35 2.58 11.97
C LEU A 27 1.56 2.03 13.14
N ALA A 28 0.58 2.79 13.61
CA ALA A 28 -0.34 2.32 14.63
C ALA A 28 -1.41 1.38 14.07
N GLU A 29 -2.00 0.55 14.91
CA GLU A 29 -3.12 -0.31 14.53
C GLU A 29 -4.34 0.55 14.14
N GLY A 30 -4.92 0.31 12.95
CA GLY A 30 -6.03 1.07 12.37
C GLY A 30 -5.64 2.43 11.79
N GLU A 31 -4.36 2.86 11.88
CA GLU A 31 -3.89 4.11 11.29
C GLU A 31 -3.85 4.05 9.77
N ALA A 32 -4.20 5.16 9.13
CA ALA A 32 -3.90 5.41 7.72
C ALA A 32 -2.77 6.42 7.59
N LEU A 33 -1.62 5.95 7.09
CA LEU A 33 -0.42 6.73 6.87
C LEU A 33 -0.25 7.03 5.39
N GLY A 34 -0.19 8.31 5.03
CA GLY A 34 0.18 8.77 3.69
C GLY A 34 1.69 8.88 3.53
N ILE A 35 2.21 8.53 2.35
CA ILE A 35 3.61 8.78 1.99
C ILE A 35 3.64 9.50 0.64
N ILE A 36 4.20 10.70 0.63
CA ILE A 36 4.44 11.49 -0.58
C ILE A 36 5.93 11.78 -0.78
N GLY A 37 6.28 12.23 -1.96
CA GLY A 37 7.63 12.62 -2.31
C GLY A 37 7.85 12.59 -3.83
N PRO A 38 8.89 13.24 -4.34
CA PRO A 38 9.18 13.28 -5.77
C PRO A 38 9.48 11.89 -6.34
N ASN A 39 9.50 11.80 -7.67
CA ASN A 39 9.94 10.58 -8.35
C ASN A 39 11.40 10.29 -8.02
N GLY A 40 11.71 9.04 -7.72
CA GLY A 40 13.06 8.65 -7.30
C GLY A 40 13.37 8.89 -5.82
N ALA A 41 12.45 9.44 -5.02
CA ALA A 41 12.66 9.69 -3.59
C ALA A 41 12.87 8.42 -2.73
N GLY A 42 12.50 7.23 -3.27
CA GLY A 42 12.68 5.96 -2.56
C GLY A 42 11.37 5.26 -2.12
N LYS A 43 10.19 5.84 -2.40
CA LYS A 43 8.87 5.35 -1.96
C LYS A 43 8.65 3.86 -2.28
N SER A 44 8.77 3.46 -3.54
CA SER A 44 8.57 2.05 -3.95
C SER A 44 9.67 1.13 -3.39
N THR A 45 10.90 1.66 -3.17
CA THR A 45 11.96 0.91 -2.50
C THR A 45 11.60 0.65 -1.04
N LEU A 46 11.05 1.64 -0.33
CA LEU A 46 10.56 1.48 1.04
C LEU A 46 9.47 0.40 1.11
N PHE A 47 8.49 0.42 0.20
CA PHE A 47 7.46 -0.63 0.12
C PHE A 47 8.07 -2.02 -0.15
N ASN A 48 9.06 -2.12 -1.04
CA ASN A 48 9.76 -3.37 -1.30
C ASN A 48 10.52 -3.88 -0.08
N LEU A 49 11.06 -3.00 0.77
CA LEU A 49 11.70 -3.35 2.03
C LEU A 49 10.68 -3.85 3.05
N ILE A 50 9.53 -3.18 3.20
CA ILE A 50 8.46 -3.57 4.12
C ILE A 50 7.83 -4.90 3.71
N THR A 51 7.60 -5.12 2.41
CA THR A 51 7.00 -6.37 1.91
C THR A 51 7.97 -7.54 1.81
N GLY A 52 9.29 -7.30 1.99
CA GLY A 52 10.31 -8.35 1.91
C GLY A 52 10.71 -8.76 0.49
N SER A 53 10.29 -7.99 -0.52
CA SER A 53 10.76 -8.12 -1.91
C SER A 53 12.22 -7.68 -2.05
N LEU A 54 12.66 -6.78 -1.18
CA LEU A 54 14.06 -6.37 -0.98
C LEU A 54 14.46 -6.55 0.48
N LYS A 55 15.76 -6.78 0.71
CA LYS A 55 16.34 -6.78 2.05
C LYS A 55 17.07 -5.47 2.31
N PRO A 56 16.95 -4.88 3.50
CA PRO A 56 17.74 -3.71 3.87
C PRO A 56 19.23 -4.06 4.00
N ASN A 57 20.08 -3.06 3.90
CA ASN A 57 21.51 -3.20 4.19
C ASN A 57 21.77 -3.05 5.71
N SER A 58 20.98 -2.21 6.38
CA SER A 58 21.01 -2.01 7.84
C SER A 58 19.61 -1.68 8.37
N GLY A 59 19.46 -1.65 9.68
CA GLY A 59 18.19 -1.41 10.35
C GLY A 59 17.34 -2.65 10.50
N SER A 60 16.14 -2.48 11.04
CA SER A 60 15.20 -3.56 11.32
C SER A 60 13.76 -3.18 10.97
N ILE A 61 12.95 -4.19 10.66
CA ILE A 61 11.52 -4.07 10.40
C ILE A 61 10.82 -5.07 11.29
N ARG A 62 9.89 -4.57 12.12
CA ARG A 62 9.07 -5.40 12.99
C ARG A 62 7.60 -5.27 12.62
N PHE A 63 6.90 -6.38 12.66
CA PHE A 63 5.45 -6.44 12.47
C PHE A 63 4.83 -7.16 13.66
N GLU A 64 3.91 -6.48 14.36
CA GLU A 64 3.31 -6.98 15.62
C GLU A 64 4.36 -7.44 16.63
N GLY A 65 5.44 -6.67 16.79
CA GLY A 65 6.56 -6.97 17.68
C GLY A 65 7.51 -8.07 17.20
N VAL A 66 7.19 -8.77 16.10
CA VAL A 66 8.05 -9.81 15.52
C VAL A 66 9.02 -9.18 14.54
N ASP A 67 10.32 -9.46 14.70
CA ASP A 67 11.33 -9.05 13.71
C ASP A 67 11.16 -9.86 12.40
N ILE A 68 10.76 -9.15 11.35
CA ILE A 68 10.53 -9.70 10.01
C ILE A 68 11.64 -9.30 9.02
N THR A 69 12.69 -8.64 9.45
CA THR A 69 13.74 -8.04 8.59
C THR A 69 14.29 -9.03 7.55
N GLN A 70 14.48 -10.27 7.93
CA GLN A 70 15.00 -11.31 7.05
C GLN A 70 13.92 -12.20 6.42
N PHE A 71 12.64 -12.00 6.75
CA PHE A 71 11.57 -12.86 6.22
C PHE A 71 11.32 -12.56 4.73
N PRO A 72 11.13 -13.60 3.91
CA PRO A 72 10.75 -13.44 2.51
C PRO A 72 9.30 -12.95 2.39
N ALA A 73 8.97 -12.36 1.24
CA ALA A 73 7.68 -11.70 0.99
C ALA A 73 6.47 -12.60 1.29
N TYR A 74 6.48 -13.87 0.87
CA TYR A 74 5.36 -14.79 1.13
C TYR A 74 5.09 -15.00 2.63
N ARG A 75 6.15 -15.00 3.46
CA ARG A 75 6.00 -15.15 4.91
C ARG A 75 5.41 -13.88 5.53
N ARG A 76 5.82 -12.69 5.07
CA ARG A 76 5.25 -11.42 5.52
C ARG A 76 3.79 -11.27 5.10
N CYS A 77 3.44 -11.70 3.88
CA CYS A 77 2.05 -11.76 3.43
C CYS A 77 1.19 -12.64 4.37
N ARG A 78 1.67 -13.84 4.73
CA ARG A 78 0.97 -14.73 5.67
C ARG A 78 0.85 -14.20 7.09
N LEU A 79 1.72 -13.28 7.49
CA LEU A 79 1.63 -12.56 8.76
C LEU A 79 0.60 -11.42 8.70
N GLY A 80 0.14 -11.02 7.52
CA GLY A 80 -0.89 -10.00 7.35
C GLY A 80 -0.41 -8.71 6.70
N ILE A 81 0.70 -8.70 5.97
CA ILE A 81 1.13 -7.55 5.16
C ILE A 81 0.66 -7.77 3.73
N GLY A 82 -0.42 -7.08 3.33
CA GLY A 82 -0.92 -7.05 1.95
C GLY A 82 -0.34 -5.90 1.14
N ARG A 83 -0.27 -6.04 -0.18
CA ARG A 83 0.14 -4.95 -1.08
C ARG A 83 -0.62 -4.99 -2.39
N SER A 84 -1.09 -3.84 -2.84
CA SER A 84 -1.45 -3.58 -4.24
C SER A 84 -0.23 -3.02 -4.99
N TYR A 85 -0.17 -3.23 -6.29
CA TYR A 85 0.91 -2.73 -7.15
C TYR A 85 0.40 -1.65 -8.09
N GLN A 86 1.24 -0.63 -8.34
CA GLN A 86 0.96 0.46 -9.27
C GLN A 86 0.52 -0.06 -10.66
N ILE A 87 1.24 -1.04 -11.19
CA ILE A 87 0.90 -1.72 -12.45
C ILE A 87 0.22 -3.03 -12.09
N PRO A 88 -1.09 -3.19 -12.39
CA PRO A 88 -1.80 -4.44 -12.11
C PRO A 88 -1.25 -5.62 -12.89
N HIS A 89 -0.99 -6.72 -12.20
CA HIS A 89 -0.52 -7.98 -12.78
C HIS A 89 -1.47 -9.15 -12.47
N PRO A 90 -2.72 -9.13 -12.97
CA PRO A 90 -3.64 -10.23 -12.76
C PRO A 90 -3.23 -11.48 -13.55
N PHE A 91 -3.68 -12.64 -13.10
CA PHE A 91 -3.61 -13.88 -13.87
C PHE A 91 -4.65 -13.80 -15.00
N LYS A 92 -4.22 -13.34 -16.18
CA LYS A 92 -5.09 -12.96 -17.31
C LYS A 92 -5.96 -14.11 -17.83
N GLY A 93 -5.50 -15.36 -17.71
CA GLY A 93 -6.22 -16.57 -18.13
C GLY A 93 -7.17 -17.14 -17.06
N MET A 94 -7.28 -16.49 -15.92
CA MET A 94 -8.19 -16.84 -14.82
C MET A 94 -9.31 -15.80 -14.73
N THR A 95 -10.45 -16.21 -14.21
CA THR A 95 -11.55 -15.30 -13.90
C THR A 95 -11.18 -14.33 -12.79
N VAL A 96 -11.96 -13.27 -12.64
CA VAL A 96 -11.84 -12.31 -11.53
C VAL A 96 -11.93 -13.04 -10.20
N PHE A 97 -12.90 -13.94 -10.04
CA PHE A 97 -13.09 -14.71 -8.80
C PHE A 97 -11.89 -15.63 -8.51
N GLU A 98 -11.40 -16.38 -9.51
CA GLU A 98 -10.23 -17.25 -9.36
C GLU A 98 -8.97 -16.47 -8.97
N ASN A 99 -8.80 -15.25 -9.48
CA ASN A 99 -7.71 -14.36 -9.08
C ASN A 99 -7.73 -14.06 -7.57
N LEU A 100 -8.91 -13.86 -6.98
CA LEU A 100 -9.05 -13.66 -5.54
C LEU A 100 -8.78 -14.94 -4.77
N LEU A 101 -9.29 -16.08 -5.25
CA LEU A 101 -9.06 -17.38 -4.60
C LEU A 101 -7.57 -17.69 -4.43
N VAL A 102 -6.73 -17.33 -5.41
CA VAL A 102 -5.27 -17.46 -5.26
C VAL A 102 -4.78 -16.67 -4.04
N GLY A 103 -5.21 -15.40 -3.89
CA GLY A 103 -4.85 -14.58 -2.73
C GLY A 103 -5.32 -15.17 -1.41
N ALA A 104 -6.55 -15.61 -1.34
CA ALA A 104 -7.15 -16.19 -0.14
C ALA A 104 -6.50 -17.54 0.24
N ALA A 105 -6.34 -18.45 -0.70
CA ALA A 105 -5.79 -19.78 -0.45
C ALA A 105 -4.33 -19.72 0.02
N PHE A 106 -3.49 -18.92 -0.64
CA PHE A 106 -2.05 -18.86 -0.33
C PHE A 106 -1.69 -17.81 0.73
N GLY A 107 -2.48 -16.75 0.87
CA GLY A 107 -2.30 -15.72 1.89
C GLY A 107 -2.62 -16.23 3.29
N LYS A 108 -3.81 -16.80 3.49
CA LYS A 108 -4.29 -17.31 4.79
C LYS A 108 -4.08 -18.81 5.01
N ASN A 109 -3.64 -19.55 4.01
CA ASN A 109 -3.57 -21.02 4.06
C ASN A 109 -4.95 -21.68 4.37
N GLN A 110 -6.02 -21.10 3.80
CA GLN A 110 -7.38 -21.61 3.90
C GLN A 110 -7.72 -22.46 2.67
N SER A 111 -8.71 -23.38 2.81
CA SER A 111 -9.23 -24.07 1.64
C SER A 111 -10.03 -23.10 0.76
N GLU A 112 -10.11 -23.41 -0.55
CA GLU A 112 -10.87 -22.59 -1.51
C GLU A 112 -12.32 -22.40 -1.07
N VAL A 113 -12.99 -23.49 -0.64
CA VAL A 113 -14.40 -23.46 -0.20
C VAL A 113 -14.61 -22.53 0.98
N GLN A 114 -13.67 -22.50 1.94
CA GLN A 114 -13.73 -21.58 3.10
C GLN A 114 -13.53 -20.12 2.71
N SER A 115 -12.97 -19.87 1.53
CA SER A 115 -12.65 -18.53 1.05
C SER A 115 -13.75 -17.93 0.17
N TYR A 116 -14.74 -18.70 -0.30
CA TYR A 116 -15.73 -18.26 -1.28
C TYR A 116 -16.54 -17.05 -0.81
N ASP A 117 -17.11 -17.10 0.38
CA ASP A 117 -17.93 -16.00 0.92
C ASP A 117 -17.08 -14.73 1.14
N ALA A 118 -15.85 -14.89 1.59
CA ALA A 118 -14.94 -13.77 1.76
C ALA A 118 -14.56 -13.14 0.42
N CYS A 119 -14.26 -13.96 -0.60
CA CYS A 119 -13.97 -13.47 -1.95
C CYS A 119 -15.19 -12.75 -2.56
N ALA A 120 -16.41 -13.28 -2.39
CA ALA A 120 -17.62 -12.62 -2.89
C ALA A 120 -17.83 -11.24 -2.24
N ARG A 121 -17.67 -11.13 -0.91
CA ARG A 121 -17.76 -9.84 -0.20
C ARG A 121 -16.69 -8.84 -0.66
N ILE A 122 -15.47 -9.29 -0.91
CA ILE A 122 -14.39 -8.41 -1.41
C ILE A 122 -14.69 -7.95 -2.84
N LEU A 123 -15.24 -8.81 -3.69
CA LEU A 123 -15.66 -8.42 -5.05
C LEU A 123 -16.80 -7.41 -5.04
N ASP A 124 -17.75 -7.56 -4.13
CA ASP A 124 -18.84 -6.58 -3.93
C ASP A 124 -18.26 -5.23 -3.49
N LEU A 125 -17.42 -5.22 -2.45
CA LEU A 125 -16.73 -4.02 -1.94
C LEU A 125 -15.93 -3.28 -3.03
N THR A 126 -15.29 -4.02 -3.93
CA THR A 126 -14.44 -3.44 -4.99
C THR A 126 -15.20 -3.20 -6.31
N GLY A 127 -16.53 -3.40 -6.33
CA GLY A 127 -17.39 -3.20 -7.50
C GLY A 127 -17.13 -4.19 -8.64
N LEU A 128 -16.65 -5.41 -8.32
CA LEU A 128 -16.33 -6.45 -9.30
C LEU A 128 -17.22 -7.68 -9.23
N LEU A 129 -18.24 -7.71 -8.36
CA LEU A 129 -19.04 -8.91 -8.14
C LEU A 129 -19.73 -9.40 -9.42
N GLU A 130 -20.34 -8.50 -10.20
CA GLU A 130 -21.00 -8.85 -11.47
C GLU A 130 -20.03 -9.39 -12.54
N LYS A 131 -18.72 -9.11 -12.36
CA LYS A 131 -17.66 -9.56 -13.26
C LYS A 131 -16.87 -10.77 -12.72
N SER A 132 -17.35 -11.41 -11.67
CA SER A 132 -16.68 -12.55 -11.02
C SER A 132 -16.25 -13.65 -12.00
N ASN A 133 -17.05 -13.93 -13.01
CA ASN A 133 -16.80 -14.95 -14.02
C ASN A 133 -16.11 -14.44 -15.30
N VAL A 134 -15.78 -13.15 -15.38
CA VAL A 134 -15.07 -12.57 -16.53
C VAL A 134 -13.57 -12.88 -16.39
N LEU A 135 -12.91 -13.21 -17.51
CA LEU A 135 -11.46 -13.38 -17.52
C LEU A 135 -10.75 -12.05 -17.19
N ALA A 136 -9.80 -12.08 -16.27
CA ALA A 136 -9.09 -10.87 -15.85
C ALA A 136 -8.34 -10.16 -16.99
N GLY A 137 -7.98 -10.90 -18.06
CA GLY A 137 -7.40 -10.33 -19.27
C GLY A 137 -8.33 -9.41 -20.06
N GLN A 138 -9.65 -9.50 -19.87
CA GLN A 138 -10.68 -8.71 -20.55
C GLN A 138 -11.08 -7.43 -19.79
N LEU A 139 -10.60 -7.27 -18.57
CA LEU A 139 -10.89 -6.11 -17.73
C LEU A 139 -10.27 -4.83 -18.30
N THR A 140 -10.99 -3.72 -18.13
CA THR A 140 -10.46 -2.36 -18.36
C THR A 140 -9.34 -2.03 -17.37
N LEU A 141 -8.66 -0.90 -17.56
CA LEU A 141 -7.58 -0.49 -16.65
C LEU A 141 -8.10 -0.28 -15.23
N LEU A 142 -9.22 0.43 -15.07
CA LEU A 142 -9.85 0.67 -13.78
C LEU A 142 -10.20 -0.65 -13.08
N GLU A 143 -10.86 -1.56 -13.80
CA GLU A 143 -11.25 -2.85 -13.25
C GLU A 143 -10.04 -3.72 -12.85
N ARG A 144 -8.92 -3.62 -13.59
CA ARG A 144 -7.67 -4.28 -13.19
C ARG A 144 -7.09 -3.69 -11.91
N LYS A 145 -7.18 -2.37 -11.71
CA LYS A 145 -6.75 -1.72 -10.46
C LYS A 145 -7.62 -2.14 -9.29
N ARG A 146 -8.94 -2.19 -9.48
CA ARG A 146 -9.89 -2.73 -8.49
C ARG A 146 -9.59 -4.20 -8.17
N LEU A 147 -9.27 -5.00 -9.19
CA LEU A 147 -8.88 -6.40 -9.00
C LEU A 147 -7.57 -6.54 -8.22
N GLU A 148 -6.59 -5.66 -8.46
CA GLU A 148 -5.32 -5.68 -7.72
C GLU A 148 -5.54 -5.37 -6.23
N LEU A 149 -6.38 -4.37 -5.92
CA LEU A 149 -6.83 -4.08 -4.55
C LEU A 149 -7.57 -5.27 -3.94
N ALA A 150 -8.52 -5.85 -4.67
CA ALA A 150 -9.30 -7.02 -4.24
C ALA A 150 -8.40 -8.22 -3.93
N ARG A 151 -7.39 -8.48 -4.75
CA ARG A 151 -6.40 -9.55 -4.54
C ARG A 151 -5.56 -9.32 -3.28
N ALA A 152 -5.15 -8.07 -3.02
CA ALA A 152 -4.45 -7.73 -1.79
C ALA A 152 -5.33 -7.95 -0.56
N LEU A 153 -6.61 -7.55 -0.61
CA LEU A 153 -7.60 -7.78 0.46
C LEU A 153 -7.89 -9.26 0.69
N ALA A 154 -7.90 -10.07 -0.38
CA ALA A 154 -8.14 -11.52 -0.28
C ALA A 154 -7.06 -12.25 0.56
N THR A 155 -5.88 -11.67 0.72
CA THR A 155 -4.87 -12.20 1.67
C THR A 155 -5.23 -11.94 3.13
N SER A 156 -6.33 -11.22 3.40
CA SER A 156 -6.80 -10.78 4.72
C SER A 156 -5.73 -10.04 5.51
N PRO A 157 -5.28 -8.91 5.00
CA PRO A 157 -4.20 -8.16 5.60
C PRO A 157 -4.63 -7.49 6.90
N ARG A 158 -3.69 -7.30 7.82
CA ARG A 158 -3.78 -6.39 8.96
C ARG A 158 -3.16 -5.04 8.66
N ALA A 159 -2.15 -5.03 7.77
CA ALA A 159 -1.58 -3.82 7.19
C ALA A 159 -1.62 -3.94 5.66
N LEU A 160 -2.20 -2.94 5.00
CA LEU A 160 -2.37 -2.88 3.55
C LEU A 160 -1.53 -1.73 2.98
N LEU A 161 -0.64 -2.06 2.05
CA LEU A 161 0.20 -1.11 1.35
C LEU A 161 -0.38 -0.83 -0.03
N LEU A 162 -0.74 0.43 -0.29
CA LEU A 162 -1.34 0.89 -1.53
C LEU A 162 -0.34 1.75 -2.32
N ASP A 163 0.04 1.31 -3.53
CA ASP A 163 1.09 1.92 -4.34
C ASP A 163 0.49 2.57 -5.59
N GLU A 164 0.28 3.91 -5.54
CA GLU A 164 -0.19 4.76 -6.65
C GLU A 164 -1.43 4.19 -7.38
N ILE A 165 -2.42 3.76 -6.61
CA ILE A 165 -3.62 3.09 -7.16
C ILE A 165 -4.62 4.06 -7.80
N ALA A 166 -4.57 5.36 -7.46
CA ALA A 166 -5.46 6.37 -8.04
C ALA A 166 -4.96 6.92 -9.39
N GLY A 167 -3.71 6.69 -9.75
CA GLY A 167 -3.12 7.21 -10.99
C GLY A 167 -3.89 6.79 -12.26
N GLY A 168 -4.28 7.77 -13.09
CA GLY A 168 -5.04 7.55 -14.34
C GLY A 168 -6.54 7.30 -14.16
N LEU A 169 -7.08 7.48 -12.95
CA LEU A 169 -8.52 7.48 -12.68
C LEU A 169 -9.11 8.88 -12.93
N THR A 170 -10.38 8.92 -13.30
CA THR A 170 -11.19 10.13 -13.33
C THR A 170 -11.60 10.55 -11.92
N GLU A 171 -12.01 11.81 -11.73
CA GLU A 171 -12.42 12.31 -10.40
C GLU A 171 -13.54 11.48 -9.74
N PRO A 172 -14.63 11.07 -10.44
CA PRO A 172 -15.62 10.19 -9.85
C PRO A 172 -15.04 8.83 -9.41
N GLU A 173 -14.13 8.26 -10.19
CA GLU A 173 -13.48 7.00 -9.86
C GLU A 173 -12.53 7.11 -8.65
N ILE A 174 -11.89 8.27 -8.48
CA ILE A 174 -11.08 8.58 -7.28
C ILE A 174 -11.98 8.64 -6.05
N GLN A 175 -13.17 9.26 -6.16
CA GLN A 175 -14.11 9.34 -5.06
C GLN A 175 -14.60 7.94 -4.64
N GLU A 176 -14.94 7.06 -5.57
CA GLU A 176 -15.30 5.66 -5.28
C GLU A 176 -14.14 4.90 -4.60
N LEU A 177 -12.89 5.17 -5.03
CA LEU A 177 -11.70 4.59 -4.40
C LEU A 177 -11.53 5.07 -2.96
N ILE A 178 -11.71 6.36 -2.69
CA ILE A 178 -11.67 6.96 -1.34
C ILE A 178 -12.70 6.29 -0.42
N GLU A 179 -13.93 6.10 -0.89
CA GLU A 179 -14.98 5.41 -0.13
C GLU A 179 -14.59 3.96 0.17
N THR A 180 -14.03 3.25 -0.82
CA THR A 180 -13.55 1.88 -0.65
C THR A 180 -12.43 1.81 0.41
N ILE A 181 -11.45 2.71 0.37
CA ILE A 181 -10.35 2.72 1.35
C ILE A 181 -10.87 3.11 2.74
N SER A 182 -11.80 4.05 2.82
CA SER A 182 -12.45 4.44 4.08
C SER A 182 -13.20 3.27 4.72
N PHE A 183 -13.89 2.45 3.91
CA PHE A 183 -14.50 1.22 4.39
C PHE A 183 -13.46 0.22 4.89
N ILE A 184 -12.36 -0.01 4.14
CA ILE A 184 -11.27 -0.91 4.54
C ILE A 184 -10.70 -0.50 5.92
N ARG A 185 -10.54 0.79 6.16
CA ARG A 185 -10.12 1.32 7.46
C ARG A 185 -11.13 1.02 8.58
N SER A 186 -12.43 1.12 8.29
CA SER A 186 -13.48 0.81 9.28
C SER A 186 -13.45 -0.64 9.76
N GLU A 187 -12.87 -1.55 8.97
CA GLU A 187 -12.60 -2.94 9.33
C GLU A 187 -11.30 -3.12 10.17
N ASN A 188 -10.75 -2.02 10.70
CA ASN A 188 -9.52 -1.99 11.51
C ASN A 188 -8.26 -2.49 10.75
N ILE A 189 -8.21 -2.32 9.43
CA ILE A 189 -7.04 -2.58 8.63
C ILE A 189 -6.18 -1.30 8.59
N SER A 190 -4.93 -1.39 9.04
CA SER A 190 -3.99 -0.29 8.95
C SER A 190 -3.55 -0.09 7.49
N VAL A 191 -3.43 1.14 7.03
CA VAL A 191 -3.12 1.45 5.63
C VAL A 191 -1.86 2.28 5.52
N ILE A 192 -0.95 1.93 4.60
CA ILE A 192 0.10 2.83 4.12
C ILE A 192 -0.19 3.12 2.65
N TRP A 193 -0.42 4.39 2.32
CA TRP A 193 -0.78 4.77 0.97
C TRP A 193 0.24 5.73 0.35
N ILE A 194 0.91 5.28 -0.71
CA ILE A 194 1.75 6.12 -1.58
C ILE A 194 0.88 6.65 -2.70
N GLU A 195 0.81 7.97 -2.84
CA GLU A 195 0.05 8.62 -3.90
C GLU A 195 0.67 9.95 -4.34
N HIS A 196 0.34 10.35 -5.58
CA HIS A 196 0.68 11.67 -6.12
C HIS A 196 -0.55 12.60 -6.17
N ILE A 197 -1.74 12.05 -6.04
CA ILE A 197 -3.00 12.78 -6.01
C ILE A 197 -3.27 13.20 -4.56
N VAL A 198 -2.74 14.36 -4.20
CA VAL A 198 -2.69 14.84 -2.81
C VAL A 198 -4.08 14.93 -2.18
N HIS A 199 -5.10 15.44 -2.91
CA HIS A 199 -6.45 15.58 -2.35
C HIS A 199 -7.09 14.23 -1.99
N ALA A 200 -6.83 13.18 -2.79
CA ALA A 200 -7.32 11.83 -2.50
C ALA A 200 -6.67 11.29 -1.21
N LEU A 201 -5.36 11.49 -1.08
CA LEU A 201 -4.62 11.07 0.09
C LEU A 201 -5.11 11.80 1.35
N MET A 202 -5.22 13.14 1.28
CA MET A 202 -5.65 14.01 2.39
C MET A 202 -7.05 13.69 2.92
N SER A 203 -7.92 13.12 2.11
CA SER A 203 -9.28 12.74 2.54
C SER A 203 -9.34 11.45 3.34
N VAL A 204 -8.24 10.67 3.38
CA VAL A 204 -8.22 9.35 4.01
C VAL A 204 -7.22 9.23 5.16
N VAL A 205 -6.04 9.87 5.06
CA VAL A 205 -4.94 9.60 5.97
C VAL A 205 -5.01 10.40 7.26
N ASP A 206 -4.55 9.79 8.36
CA ASP A 206 -4.46 10.42 9.69
C ASP A 206 -3.12 11.13 9.87
N ARG A 207 -2.08 10.67 9.15
CA ARG A 207 -0.72 11.19 9.22
C ARG A 207 -0.06 11.13 7.86
N LEU A 208 0.86 12.05 7.60
CA LEU A 208 1.58 12.18 6.35
C LEU A 208 3.09 12.18 6.58
N ILE A 209 3.80 11.36 5.83
CA ILE A 209 5.26 11.39 5.75
C ILE A 209 5.67 11.90 4.37
N VAL A 210 6.62 12.82 4.34
CA VAL A 210 7.26 13.26 3.11
C VAL A 210 8.66 12.65 3.04
N ILE A 211 8.92 11.94 1.94
CA ILE A 211 10.24 11.35 1.67
C ILE A 211 10.94 12.12 0.56
N ASN A 212 12.22 12.47 0.78
CA ASN A 212 13.07 13.10 -0.21
C ASN A 212 14.48 12.52 -0.14
N PHE A 213 15.04 12.12 -1.29
CA PHE A 213 16.36 11.46 -1.39
C PHE A 213 16.61 10.35 -0.36
N GLY A 214 15.57 9.52 -0.15
CA GLY A 214 15.64 8.37 0.76
C GLY A 214 15.57 8.71 2.24
N LYS A 215 15.36 9.96 2.62
CA LYS A 215 15.21 10.44 4.00
C LYS A 215 13.80 10.94 4.27
N LYS A 216 13.40 10.85 5.52
CA LYS A 216 12.17 11.48 5.99
C LYS A 216 12.42 13.00 6.12
N LEU A 217 11.67 13.78 5.34
CA LEU A 217 11.74 15.23 5.37
C LEU A 217 10.81 15.78 6.44
N GLU A 218 9.56 15.32 6.45
CA GLU A 218 8.52 15.73 7.39
C GLU A 218 7.67 14.52 7.79
N ASP A 219 7.05 14.60 8.98
CA ASP A 219 6.19 13.55 9.52
C ASP A 219 5.19 14.18 10.51
N GLY A 220 3.89 14.11 10.24
CA GLY A 220 2.90 14.70 11.14
C GLY A 220 1.50 14.80 10.56
N ASP A 221 0.74 15.74 11.13
CA ASP A 221 -0.61 16.06 10.67
C ASP A 221 -0.60 16.46 9.19
N PRO A 222 -1.48 15.87 8.35
CA PRO A 222 -1.43 16.05 6.90
C PRO A 222 -1.54 17.51 6.45
N GLU A 223 -2.44 18.29 7.09
CA GLU A 223 -2.62 19.70 6.72
C GLU A 223 -1.41 20.56 7.10
N THR A 224 -0.75 20.22 8.19
CA THR A 224 0.45 20.93 8.66
C THR A 224 1.64 20.60 7.77
N VAL A 225 1.85 19.31 7.49
CA VAL A 225 2.95 18.83 6.67
C VAL A 225 2.91 19.39 5.26
N ILE A 226 1.73 19.41 4.60
CA ILE A 226 1.62 19.89 3.22
C ILE A 226 1.86 21.42 3.10
N LYS A 227 1.68 22.16 4.19
CA LYS A 227 1.92 23.61 4.26
C LYS A 227 3.35 23.97 4.68
N SER A 228 4.17 22.98 5.06
CA SER A 228 5.56 23.21 5.42
C SER A 228 6.33 23.81 4.23
N PRO A 229 7.12 24.88 4.44
CA PRO A 229 7.91 25.49 3.38
C PRO A 229 8.85 24.51 2.69
N GLU A 230 9.49 23.63 3.47
CA GLU A 230 10.41 22.60 2.97
C GLU A 230 9.70 21.59 2.05
N VAL A 231 8.47 21.21 2.38
CA VAL A 231 7.65 20.32 1.55
C VAL A 231 7.21 21.02 0.28
N GLN A 232 6.79 22.28 0.36
CA GLN A 232 6.39 23.07 -0.80
C GLN A 232 7.55 23.28 -1.78
N GLU A 233 8.74 23.56 -1.28
CA GLU A 233 9.95 23.69 -2.13
C GLU A 233 10.26 22.39 -2.88
N VAL A 234 10.29 21.27 -2.18
CA VAL A 234 10.65 19.96 -2.75
C VAL A 234 9.58 19.39 -3.67
N TYR A 235 8.30 19.56 -3.32
CA TYR A 235 7.19 18.91 -3.99
C TYR A 235 6.54 19.76 -5.08
N LEU A 236 6.43 21.06 -4.86
CA LEU A 236 5.79 22.01 -5.78
C LEU A 236 6.80 22.79 -6.62
N GLY A 237 8.09 22.72 -6.31
CA GLY A 237 9.14 23.48 -7.00
C GLY A 237 8.99 25.00 -6.84
N ILE A 238 8.24 25.44 -5.83
CA ILE A 238 8.06 26.85 -5.50
C ILE A 238 9.18 27.24 -4.54
N GLY A 239 10.30 27.72 -5.09
CA GLY A 239 11.32 28.35 -4.26
C GLY A 239 10.72 29.56 -3.54
N ILE A 240 10.93 29.61 -2.23
CA ILE A 240 10.61 30.80 -1.43
C ILE A 240 11.69 31.84 -1.81
N GLU A 241 11.32 32.88 -2.59
CA GLU A 241 12.10 34.10 -2.72
C GLU A 241 12.01 34.93 -1.43
#